data_704aabb7629c425c83b37f090667d2cd
#
_entry.id   704aabb7629c425c83b37f090667d2cd
#
_cell.length_a   1.000
_cell.length_b   1.000
_cell.length_c   1.000
_cell.angle_alpha   90.00
_cell.angle_beta   90.00
_cell.angle_gamma   90.00
#
_symmetry.space_group_name_H-M   'P 1'
#
loop_
_entity.id
_entity.type
_entity.pdbx_description
1 polymer ?
#
loop_
_entity_poly.entity_id
_entity_poly.type
_entity_poly.pdbx_seq_one_letter_code
_entity_poly.pdbx_strand_id
1 'polypeptide(L)'
;MLASRVFLRITSWAISAACVLGATPARAADLALQDAVSMAGMQLYLNAGAPAVIIAVVRGDDVVIQGYGETAPGNGVEPDANSIFRIASVSKVFAADVLASLAAKGQLKLTDPLAKYAPANARVETNGRPITLLDLATHSAGLPRELPDPNAKPSDNPFAAFDRAYYWKWMGSNKPAYVPGTTTLYSNLGFGLLGDALAKAAGADYSTVLANEVTQPAGLVDTTNVLNDAQKKRLMTGLDPFGKPDPNAPVPDVMYASAGIYSTGADMARWMRWHLDGARQAKEAFALDHVMWLPYDGLKSVVGTEVTDADGMGLGWVVTLPRNGAPLLLGKSGGLGGFMSYAVLSPNRDLGVFVVASRVNFAMFGNIHSQVRELAAELAR
;
A
#
# COMPACT_ATOMS: atom_id res chain seq x y z
N MET A 1 -12.77 21.26 -93.78
CA MET A 1 -11.71 21.77 -92.88
C MET A 1 -11.90 21.13 -91.57
N LEU A 2 -11.17 20.08 -91.32
CA LEU A 2 -11.24 19.26 -90.03
C LEU A 2 -10.22 19.80 -89.03
N ALA A 3 -10.67 20.15 -87.82
CA ALA A 3 -9.81 20.49 -86.69
C ALA A 3 -9.77 19.31 -85.75
N SER A 4 -8.63 18.61 -85.69
CA SER A 4 -8.37 17.51 -84.78
C SER A 4 -8.09 18.04 -83.41
N ARG A 5 -8.89 17.56 -82.36
CA ARG A 5 -8.61 17.81 -80.97
C ARG A 5 -7.78 16.61 -80.41
N VAL A 6 -6.57 17.00 -79.96
CA VAL A 6 -5.71 16.06 -79.18
C VAL A 6 -6.14 16.07 -77.74
N PHE A 7 -6.54 14.90 -77.22
CA PHE A 7 -6.82 14.68 -75.76
C PHE A 7 -5.51 14.23 -75.06
N LEU A 8 -5.00 15.08 -74.20
CA LEU A 8 -3.88 14.74 -73.29
C LEU A 8 -4.42 14.01 -72.09
N ARG A 9 -4.12 12.72 -71.94
CA ARG A 9 -4.42 11.94 -70.76
C ARG A 9 -3.34 12.16 -69.71
N ILE A 10 -3.68 12.83 -68.58
CA ILE A 10 -2.85 12.95 -67.39
C ILE A 10 -3.13 11.72 -66.52
N THR A 11 -2.17 10.82 -66.43
CA THR A 11 -2.17 9.68 -65.50
C THR A 11 -1.67 10.16 -64.14
N SER A 12 -2.60 10.29 -63.18
CA SER A 12 -2.26 10.60 -61.77
C SER A 12 -1.68 9.35 -61.10
N TRP A 13 -0.43 9.43 -60.73
CA TRP A 13 0.21 8.46 -59.87
C TRP A 13 -0.19 8.75 -58.40
N ALA A 14 -1.01 7.92 -57.81
CA ALA A 14 -1.29 7.93 -56.37
C ALA A 14 -0.10 7.30 -55.64
N ILE A 15 0.68 8.11 -54.94
CA ILE A 15 1.71 7.63 -54.04
C ILE A 15 0.99 7.19 -52.74
N SER A 16 0.82 5.87 -52.56
CA SER A 16 0.40 5.30 -51.29
C SER A 16 1.54 5.39 -50.29
N ALA A 17 1.44 6.35 -49.37
CA ALA A 17 2.30 6.38 -48.19
C ALA A 17 1.90 5.22 -47.26
N ALA A 18 2.66 4.14 -47.27
CA ALA A 18 2.57 3.10 -46.29
C ALA A 18 3.08 3.66 -44.95
N CYS A 19 2.17 3.92 -44.01
CA CYS A 19 2.54 4.14 -42.60
C CYS A 19 3.17 2.84 -42.09
N VAL A 20 4.48 2.80 -42.04
CA VAL A 20 5.21 1.83 -41.25
C VAL A 20 4.94 2.14 -39.77
N LEU A 21 3.93 1.51 -39.19
CA LEU A 21 3.79 1.43 -37.74
C LEU A 21 5.06 0.75 -37.23
N GLY A 22 6.00 1.55 -36.74
CA GLY A 22 7.18 1.06 -36.05
C GLY A 22 6.74 0.25 -34.85
N ALA A 23 6.76 -1.07 -34.96
CA ALA A 23 6.72 -1.94 -33.80
C ALA A 23 7.93 -1.56 -32.95
N THR A 24 7.71 -0.96 -31.80
CA THR A 24 8.75 -0.81 -30.78
C THR A 24 9.28 -2.21 -30.50
N PRO A 25 10.60 -2.45 -30.61
CA PRO A 25 11.14 -3.78 -30.30
C PRO A 25 10.72 -4.12 -28.87
N ALA A 26 10.09 -5.29 -28.71
CA ALA A 26 9.84 -5.84 -27.38
C ALA A 26 11.20 -5.87 -26.67
N ARG A 27 11.31 -5.14 -25.56
CA ARG A 27 12.53 -5.11 -24.75
C ARG A 27 12.80 -6.56 -24.30
N ALA A 28 14.02 -7.05 -24.50
CA ALA A 28 14.42 -8.36 -23.97
C ALA A 28 14.21 -8.34 -22.45
N ALA A 29 13.56 -9.37 -21.92
CA ALA A 29 13.35 -9.51 -20.49
C ALA A 29 14.72 -9.48 -19.78
N ASP A 30 14.81 -8.75 -18.67
CA ASP A 30 16.01 -8.78 -17.84
C ASP A 30 16.11 -10.14 -17.12
N LEU A 31 16.83 -11.09 -17.74
CA LEU A 31 16.98 -12.43 -17.23
C LEU A 31 17.66 -12.46 -15.85
N ALA A 32 18.60 -11.55 -15.60
CA ALA A 32 19.27 -11.45 -14.31
C ALA A 32 18.28 -11.00 -13.20
N LEU A 33 17.36 -10.08 -13.52
CA LEU A 33 16.30 -9.71 -12.61
C LEU A 33 15.35 -10.89 -12.34
N GLN A 34 14.96 -11.62 -13.39
CA GLN A 34 14.09 -12.79 -13.24
C GLN A 34 14.73 -13.85 -12.36
N ASP A 35 16.02 -14.16 -12.57
CA ASP A 35 16.76 -15.14 -11.78
C ASP A 35 16.88 -14.71 -10.32
N ALA A 36 17.24 -13.45 -10.06
CA ALA A 36 17.34 -12.91 -8.71
C ALA A 36 16.00 -12.98 -7.96
N VAL A 37 14.90 -12.58 -8.63
CA VAL A 37 13.55 -12.63 -8.04
C VAL A 37 13.10 -14.08 -7.83
N SER A 38 13.42 -15.00 -8.76
CA SER A 38 13.10 -16.42 -8.61
C SER A 38 13.80 -17.04 -7.41
N MET A 39 15.10 -16.77 -7.24
CA MET A 39 15.87 -17.29 -6.10
C MET A 39 15.33 -16.72 -4.79
N ALA A 40 15.15 -15.41 -4.70
CA ALA A 40 14.64 -14.76 -3.49
C ALA A 40 13.21 -15.22 -3.16
N GLY A 41 12.32 -15.32 -4.14
CA GLY A 41 10.94 -15.78 -3.96
C GLY A 41 10.85 -17.22 -3.47
N MET A 42 11.66 -18.12 -4.03
CA MET A 42 11.76 -19.52 -3.56
C MET A 42 12.28 -19.57 -2.11
N GLN A 43 13.31 -18.80 -1.79
CA GLN A 43 13.85 -18.74 -0.43
C GLN A 43 12.82 -18.19 0.58
N LEU A 44 12.10 -17.14 0.20
CA LEU A 44 11.01 -16.59 1.00
C LEU A 44 9.91 -17.64 1.23
N TYR A 45 9.50 -18.37 0.20
CA TYR A 45 8.51 -19.43 0.31
C TYR A 45 8.93 -20.54 1.28
N LEU A 46 10.16 -21.05 1.14
CA LEU A 46 10.70 -22.08 2.03
C LEU A 46 10.79 -21.63 3.48
N ASN A 47 11.07 -20.34 3.71
CA ASN A 47 11.22 -19.76 5.05
C ASN A 47 9.89 -19.27 5.66
N ALA A 48 8.88 -18.92 4.86
CA ALA A 48 7.63 -18.36 5.36
C ALA A 48 6.76 -19.37 6.13
N GLY A 49 6.93 -20.67 5.86
CA GLY A 49 6.05 -21.71 6.44
C GLY A 49 4.58 -21.46 6.10
N ALA A 50 4.30 -20.86 4.95
CA ALA A 50 2.99 -20.49 4.43
C ALA A 50 2.63 -21.37 3.23
N PRO A 51 1.33 -21.68 2.98
CA PRO A 51 0.90 -22.40 1.80
C PRO A 51 1.30 -21.74 0.49
N ALA A 52 1.28 -20.40 0.46
CA ALA A 52 1.64 -19.63 -0.72
C ALA A 52 2.46 -18.38 -0.38
N VAL A 53 3.33 -17.99 -1.33
CA VAL A 53 4.00 -16.69 -1.35
C VAL A 53 3.85 -16.10 -2.75
N ILE A 54 3.60 -14.80 -2.83
CA ILE A 54 3.71 -14.02 -4.07
C ILE A 54 4.77 -12.94 -3.85
N ILE A 55 5.68 -12.79 -4.80
CA ILE A 55 6.64 -11.69 -4.87
C ILE A 55 6.40 -10.89 -6.15
N ALA A 56 6.40 -9.56 -6.04
CA ALA A 56 6.36 -8.64 -7.17
C ALA A 56 7.52 -7.65 -7.05
N VAL A 57 8.28 -7.49 -8.11
CA VAL A 57 9.42 -6.56 -8.20
C VAL A 57 9.25 -5.65 -9.40
N VAL A 58 9.50 -4.37 -9.19
CA VAL A 58 9.55 -3.32 -10.21
C VAL A 58 10.93 -2.70 -10.16
N ARG A 59 11.67 -2.74 -11.27
CA ARG A 59 12.99 -2.10 -11.41
C ARG A 59 13.10 -1.40 -12.76
N GLY A 60 13.21 -0.07 -12.73
CA GLY A 60 13.11 0.72 -13.96
C GLY A 60 11.79 0.41 -14.69
N ASP A 61 11.83 -0.05 -15.93
CA ASP A 61 10.64 -0.45 -16.69
C ASP A 61 10.29 -1.94 -16.56
N ASP A 62 11.13 -2.73 -15.90
CA ASP A 62 10.92 -4.15 -15.76
C ASP A 62 10.02 -4.48 -14.58
N VAL A 63 9.17 -5.49 -14.75
CA VAL A 63 8.26 -6.03 -13.73
C VAL A 63 8.38 -7.55 -13.74
N VAL A 64 8.65 -8.11 -12.56
CA VAL A 64 8.64 -9.57 -12.35
C VAL A 64 7.66 -9.89 -11.23
N ILE A 65 6.72 -10.80 -11.49
CA ILE A 65 5.76 -11.30 -10.50
C ILE A 65 5.81 -12.82 -10.54
N GLN A 66 5.99 -13.43 -9.38
CA GLN A 66 6.05 -14.89 -9.23
C GLN A 66 5.26 -15.34 -8.01
N GLY A 67 4.61 -16.48 -8.16
CA GLY A 67 3.91 -17.18 -7.10
C GLY A 67 4.56 -18.53 -6.79
N TYR A 68 4.43 -18.97 -5.55
CA TYR A 68 4.96 -20.24 -5.05
C TYR A 68 3.96 -20.92 -4.16
N GLY A 69 3.88 -22.23 -4.22
CA GLY A 69 2.99 -23.04 -3.38
C GLY A 69 1.57 -23.15 -3.94
N GLU A 70 0.56 -23.09 -3.08
CA GLU A 70 -0.83 -23.33 -3.46
C GLU A 70 -1.75 -22.24 -2.92
N THR A 71 -2.74 -21.80 -3.71
CA THR A 71 -3.70 -20.75 -3.33
C THR A 71 -4.59 -21.14 -2.14
N ALA A 72 -4.76 -22.45 -1.92
CA ALA A 72 -5.35 -23.03 -0.71
C ALA A 72 -4.66 -24.39 -0.45
N PRO A 73 -4.46 -24.78 0.82
CA PRO A 73 -3.78 -26.02 1.13
C PRO A 73 -4.39 -27.23 0.45
N GLY A 74 -3.59 -27.97 -0.36
CA GLY A 74 -3.97 -29.21 -1.02
C GLY A 74 -4.86 -29.05 -2.26
N ASN A 75 -5.00 -27.84 -2.82
CA ASN A 75 -5.81 -27.63 -4.02
C ASN A 75 -5.04 -27.75 -5.34
N GLY A 76 -3.70 -27.84 -5.31
CA GLY A 76 -2.83 -27.98 -6.47
C GLY A 76 -2.82 -26.77 -7.41
N VAL A 77 -3.34 -25.60 -6.99
CA VAL A 77 -3.43 -24.38 -7.79
C VAL A 77 -2.35 -23.40 -7.33
N GLU A 78 -1.36 -23.15 -8.19
CA GLU A 78 -0.32 -22.17 -7.91
C GLU A 78 -0.89 -20.73 -7.91
N PRO A 79 -0.43 -19.86 -6.98
CA PRO A 79 -0.79 -18.47 -7.02
C PRO A 79 -0.13 -17.77 -8.21
N ASP A 80 -0.86 -16.82 -8.80
CA ASP A 80 -0.41 -16.01 -9.92
C ASP A 80 -0.49 -14.51 -9.65
N ALA A 81 -0.18 -13.71 -10.65
CA ALA A 81 -0.25 -12.24 -10.57
C ALA A 81 -1.65 -11.71 -10.25
N ASN A 82 -2.71 -12.49 -10.48
CA ASN A 82 -4.12 -12.09 -10.30
C ASN A 82 -4.77 -12.75 -9.08
N SER A 83 -4.06 -13.60 -8.36
CA SER A 83 -4.51 -14.17 -7.09
C SER A 83 -4.72 -13.08 -6.07
N ILE A 84 -5.88 -13.09 -5.39
CA ILE A 84 -6.27 -12.03 -4.45
C ILE A 84 -5.85 -12.38 -3.03
N PHE A 85 -5.40 -11.38 -2.31
CA PHE A 85 -4.99 -11.46 -0.92
C PHE A 85 -5.32 -10.16 -0.19
N ARG A 86 -5.32 -10.19 1.15
CA ARG A 86 -5.41 -8.99 1.96
C ARG A 86 -4.01 -8.41 2.18
N ILE A 87 -3.86 -7.11 1.93
CA ILE A 87 -2.57 -6.41 2.17
C ILE A 87 -2.45 -5.91 3.62
N ALA A 88 -3.51 -6.06 4.42
CA ALA A 88 -3.53 -5.69 5.83
C ALA A 88 -3.01 -4.26 6.06
N SER A 89 -2.08 -4.05 6.99
CA SER A 89 -1.59 -2.71 7.34
C SER A 89 -0.80 -1.98 6.24
N VAL A 90 -0.50 -2.61 5.10
CA VAL A 90 -0.05 -1.88 3.90
C VAL A 90 -1.16 -0.92 3.41
N SER A 91 -2.43 -1.15 3.77
CA SER A 91 -3.53 -0.18 3.56
C SER A 91 -3.23 1.22 4.10
N LYS A 92 -2.37 1.34 5.12
CA LYS A 92 -2.02 2.64 5.71
C LYS A 92 -1.26 3.55 4.75
N VAL A 93 -0.40 2.97 3.91
CA VAL A 93 0.31 3.77 2.91
C VAL A 93 -0.62 4.18 1.77
N PHE A 94 -1.64 3.39 1.44
CA PHE A 94 -2.71 3.84 0.55
C PHE A 94 -3.53 5.02 1.13
N ALA A 95 -3.75 5.02 2.45
CA ALA A 95 -4.36 6.18 3.12
C ALA A 95 -3.42 7.39 3.14
N ALA A 96 -2.13 7.17 3.23
CA ALA A 96 -1.11 8.22 3.09
C ALA A 96 -1.06 8.80 1.68
N ASP A 97 -1.19 7.96 0.63
CA ASP A 97 -1.32 8.40 -0.75
C ASP A 97 -2.52 9.34 -0.93
N VAL A 98 -3.67 8.96 -0.35
CA VAL A 98 -4.87 9.83 -0.36
C VAL A 98 -4.58 11.14 0.36
N LEU A 99 -3.97 11.09 1.56
CA LEU A 99 -3.61 12.28 2.34
C LEU A 99 -2.69 13.21 1.56
N ALA A 100 -1.64 12.67 0.95
CA ALA A 100 -0.68 13.42 0.15
C ALA A 100 -1.31 14.02 -1.12
N SER A 101 -2.19 13.26 -1.79
CA SER A 101 -2.92 13.73 -2.98
C SER A 101 -3.85 14.90 -2.63
N LEU A 102 -4.67 14.78 -1.58
CA LEU A 102 -5.58 15.85 -1.14
C LEU A 102 -4.81 17.08 -0.64
N ALA A 103 -3.65 16.88 0.01
CA ALA A 103 -2.78 17.97 0.45
C ALA A 103 -2.18 18.72 -0.75
N ALA A 104 -1.65 18.00 -1.75
CA ALA A 104 -1.11 18.58 -2.98
C ALA A 104 -2.17 19.37 -3.79
N LYS A 105 -3.45 18.93 -3.71
CA LYS A 105 -4.59 19.65 -4.31
C LYS A 105 -5.08 20.83 -3.46
N GLY A 106 -4.49 21.07 -2.27
CA GLY A 106 -4.89 22.15 -1.36
C GLY A 106 -6.25 21.94 -0.68
N GLN A 107 -6.82 20.73 -0.71
CA GLN A 107 -8.12 20.42 -0.10
C GLN A 107 -8.02 20.26 1.43
N LEU A 108 -6.84 19.94 1.93
CA LEU A 108 -6.50 19.88 3.34
C LEU A 108 -5.03 20.24 3.55
N LYS A 109 -4.61 20.37 4.82
CA LYS A 109 -3.21 20.51 5.21
C LYS A 109 -2.81 19.37 6.14
N LEU A 110 -1.58 18.89 6.04
CA LEU A 110 -1.04 17.87 6.96
C LEU A 110 -1.13 18.33 8.42
N THR A 111 -1.04 19.64 8.65
CA THR A 111 -1.13 20.29 9.97
C THR A 111 -2.55 20.61 10.41
N ASP A 112 -3.57 20.31 9.62
CA ASP A 112 -4.96 20.50 10.04
C ASP A 112 -5.25 19.66 11.28
N PRO A 113 -5.93 20.23 12.29
CA PRO A 113 -6.31 19.49 13.48
C PRO A 113 -7.40 18.45 13.15
N LEU A 114 -7.31 17.25 13.71
CA LEU A 114 -8.33 16.19 13.57
C LEU A 114 -9.74 16.70 13.88
N ALA A 115 -9.87 17.57 14.88
CA ALA A 115 -11.15 18.14 15.28
C ALA A 115 -11.89 18.89 14.16
N LYS A 116 -11.18 19.41 13.14
CA LYS A 116 -11.79 20.04 11.95
C LYS A 116 -12.67 19.07 11.15
N TYR A 117 -12.34 17.78 11.20
CA TYR A 117 -13.00 16.72 10.44
C TYR A 117 -13.92 15.83 11.28
N ALA A 118 -14.02 16.12 12.58
CA ALA A 118 -14.89 15.38 13.48
C ALA A 118 -16.38 15.54 13.10
N PRO A 119 -17.24 14.55 13.40
CA PRO A 119 -18.69 14.73 13.34
C PRO A 119 -19.15 15.92 14.20
N ALA A 120 -20.26 16.56 13.83
CA ALA A 120 -20.72 17.84 14.41
C ALA A 120 -20.78 17.87 15.95
N ASN A 121 -21.07 16.76 16.61
CA ASN A 121 -21.18 16.65 18.07
C ASN A 121 -20.03 15.88 18.72
N ALA A 122 -19.02 15.47 17.95
CA ALA A 122 -17.88 14.76 18.49
C ALA A 122 -16.85 15.72 19.06
N ARG A 123 -16.33 15.39 20.24
CA ARG A 123 -15.19 16.08 20.86
C ARG A 123 -13.90 15.31 20.53
N VAL A 124 -12.81 16.02 20.48
CA VAL A 124 -11.46 15.46 20.37
C VAL A 124 -10.67 15.95 21.56
N GLU A 125 -10.43 15.06 22.51
CA GLU A 125 -9.60 15.38 23.66
C GLU A 125 -8.14 15.59 23.24
N THR A 126 -7.43 16.45 23.94
CA THR A 126 -6.06 16.84 23.61
C THR A 126 -5.13 16.61 24.80
N ASN A 127 -3.84 16.44 24.50
CA ASN A 127 -2.78 16.41 25.50
C ASN A 127 -1.67 17.39 25.06
N GLY A 128 -1.65 18.57 25.67
CA GLY A 128 -0.69 19.64 25.37
C GLY A 128 -0.97 20.43 24.08
N ARG A 129 -1.29 19.75 22.98
CA ARG A 129 -1.70 20.37 21.70
C ARG A 129 -2.74 19.52 20.96
N PRO A 130 -3.42 20.09 19.94
CA PRO A 130 -4.31 19.31 19.07
C PRO A 130 -3.54 18.22 18.32
N ILE A 131 -4.21 17.08 18.07
CA ILE A 131 -3.78 16.05 17.14
C ILE A 131 -3.95 16.60 15.72
N THR A 132 -2.93 16.47 14.86
CA THR A 132 -2.99 16.82 13.44
C THR A 132 -3.11 15.57 12.55
N LEU A 133 -3.45 15.76 11.28
CA LEU A 133 -3.46 14.66 10.30
C LEU A 133 -2.06 14.05 10.14
N LEU A 134 -1.01 14.88 10.24
CA LEU A 134 0.39 14.41 10.23
C LEU A 134 0.67 13.49 11.43
N ASP A 135 0.20 13.84 12.64
CA ASP A 135 0.41 12.99 13.81
C ASP A 135 -0.27 11.61 13.65
N LEU A 136 -1.44 11.56 13.01
CA LEU A 136 -2.11 10.29 12.70
C LEU A 136 -1.30 9.46 11.71
N ALA A 137 -0.86 10.09 10.61
CA ALA A 137 -0.11 9.42 9.55
C ALA A 137 1.29 8.95 9.97
N THR A 138 1.91 9.61 10.96
CA THR A 138 3.24 9.26 11.50
C THR A 138 3.18 8.43 12.79
N HIS A 139 1.98 7.96 13.18
CA HIS A 139 1.79 7.24 14.46
C HIS A 139 2.23 8.04 15.70
N SER A 140 2.28 9.36 15.63
CA SER A 140 2.73 10.21 16.74
C SER A 140 1.59 10.92 17.48
N ALA A 141 0.34 10.51 17.24
CA ALA A 141 -0.84 11.10 17.88
C ALA A 141 -1.01 10.70 19.36
N GLY A 142 -0.23 9.76 19.87
CA GLY A 142 -0.37 9.26 21.26
C GLY A 142 -1.62 8.39 21.47
N LEU A 143 -2.20 7.85 20.41
CA LEU A 143 -3.39 7.00 20.43
C LEU A 143 -3.02 5.52 20.61
N PRO A 144 -3.85 4.70 21.27
CA PRO A 144 -3.59 3.28 21.45
C PRO A 144 -3.58 2.54 20.11
N ARG A 145 -2.95 1.36 20.11
CA ARG A 145 -2.92 0.48 18.93
C ARG A 145 -4.32 0.12 18.48
N GLU A 146 -5.13 -0.38 19.41
CA GLU A 146 -6.52 -0.77 19.22
C GLU A 146 -7.35 -0.23 20.39
N LEU A 147 -8.64 -0.08 20.18
CA LEU A 147 -9.57 0.11 21.28
C LEU A 147 -9.87 -1.24 21.95
N PRO A 148 -10.18 -1.25 23.26
CA PRO A 148 -10.72 -2.44 23.89
C PRO A 148 -12.05 -2.81 23.23
N ASP A 149 -12.27 -4.11 22.99
CA ASP A 149 -13.58 -4.57 22.52
C ASP A 149 -14.64 -4.29 23.61
N PRO A 150 -15.66 -3.47 23.33
CA PRO A 150 -16.67 -3.13 24.32
C PRO A 150 -17.53 -4.33 24.72
N ASN A 151 -17.55 -5.38 23.91
CA ASN A 151 -18.38 -6.56 24.14
C ASN A 151 -17.60 -7.76 24.69
N ALA A 152 -16.26 -7.77 24.56
CA ALA A 152 -15.31 -8.78 25.08
C ALA A 152 -15.77 -10.26 24.94
N LYS A 153 -16.65 -10.57 24.01
CA LYS A 153 -17.12 -11.93 23.74
C LYS A 153 -16.34 -12.52 22.58
N PRO A 154 -15.95 -13.79 22.65
CA PRO A 154 -15.45 -14.49 21.47
C PRO A 154 -16.48 -14.38 20.35
N SER A 155 -16.10 -13.78 19.23
CA SER A 155 -16.92 -13.71 18.04
C SER A 155 -16.09 -14.16 16.84
N ASP A 156 -16.76 -14.68 15.81
CA ASP A 156 -16.11 -15.06 14.55
C ASP A 156 -15.54 -13.83 13.82
N ASN A 157 -15.98 -12.63 14.20
CA ASN A 157 -15.43 -11.37 13.70
C ASN A 157 -14.98 -10.48 14.88
N PRO A 158 -13.69 -10.45 15.23
CA PRO A 158 -13.15 -9.65 16.33
C PRO A 158 -13.28 -8.12 16.10
N PHE A 159 -13.64 -7.69 14.91
CA PHE A 159 -13.78 -6.27 14.55
C PHE A 159 -15.23 -5.78 14.54
N ALA A 160 -16.21 -6.66 14.72
CA ALA A 160 -17.64 -6.32 14.61
C ALA A 160 -18.10 -5.22 15.58
N ALA A 161 -17.41 -5.05 16.70
CA ALA A 161 -17.70 -4.02 17.70
C ALA A 161 -17.09 -2.64 17.39
N PHE A 162 -16.20 -2.55 16.41
CA PHE A 162 -15.49 -1.31 16.07
C PHE A 162 -16.23 -0.55 14.99
N ASP A 163 -17.17 0.28 15.38
CA ASP A 163 -17.84 1.19 14.48
C ASP A 163 -17.30 2.63 14.60
N ARG A 164 -17.69 3.48 13.66
CA ARG A 164 -17.31 4.89 13.61
C ARG A 164 -17.78 5.65 14.86
N ALA A 165 -18.98 5.38 15.36
CA ALA A 165 -19.52 6.05 16.53
C ALA A 165 -18.69 5.71 17.78
N TYR A 166 -18.24 4.46 17.92
CA TYR A 166 -17.36 4.03 19.00
C TYR A 166 -16.01 4.75 18.97
N TYR A 167 -15.38 4.87 17.79
CA TYR A 167 -14.11 5.59 17.63
C TYR A 167 -14.21 7.05 18.06
N TRP A 168 -15.20 7.78 17.56
CA TRP A 168 -15.39 9.19 17.91
C TRP A 168 -15.84 9.41 19.35
N LYS A 169 -16.67 8.52 19.92
CA LYS A 169 -17.03 8.54 21.34
C LYS A 169 -15.79 8.37 22.22
N TRP A 170 -14.92 7.43 21.87
CA TRP A 170 -13.68 7.22 22.60
C TRP A 170 -12.78 8.46 22.56
N MET A 171 -12.63 9.10 21.42
CA MET A 171 -11.86 10.33 21.25
C MET A 171 -12.38 11.49 22.08
N GLY A 172 -13.67 11.56 22.31
CA GLY A 172 -14.30 12.59 23.16
C GLY A 172 -14.20 12.35 24.67
N SER A 173 -13.73 11.18 25.07
CA SER A 173 -13.69 10.74 26.48
C SER A 173 -12.28 10.40 26.96
N ASN A 174 -11.29 10.32 26.06
CA ASN A 174 -9.95 9.85 26.40
C ASN A 174 -8.90 10.81 25.80
N LYS A 175 -7.97 11.22 26.63
CA LYS A 175 -6.80 12.00 26.19
C LYS A 175 -5.78 11.09 25.53
N PRO A 176 -5.02 11.58 24.53
CA PRO A 176 -3.83 10.88 24.05
C PRO A 176 -2.88 10.53 25.19
N ALA A 177 -2.26 9.35 25.15
CA ALA A 177 -1.32 8.90 26.19
C ALA A 177 -0.07 9.79 26.26
N TYR A 178 0.33 10.39 25.14
CA TYR A 178 1.49 11.25 25.01
C TYR A 178 1.11 12.54 24.32
N VAL A 179 1.90 13.60 24.52
CA VAL A 179 1.79 14.83 23.74
C VAL A 179 2.05 14.49 22.27
N PRO A 180 1.13 14.80 21.34
CA PRO A 180 1.31 14.47 19.94
C PRO A 180 2.66 14.98 19.40
N GLY A 181 3.35 14.17 18.58
CA GLY A 181 4.66 14.48 18.01
C GLY A 181 5.86 14.19 18.92
N THR A 182 5.67 13.70 20.16
CA THR A 182 6.80 13.43 21.09
C THR A 182 7.19 11.95 21.21
N THR A 183 6.34 11.06 20.71
CA THR A 183 6.50 9.60 20.82
C THR A 183 5.81 8.98 19.63
N THR A 184 6.38 7.94 19.02
CA THR A 184 5.60 7.09 18.12
C THR A 184 4.94 5.97 18.91
N LEU A 185 3.66 5.76 18.64
CA LEU A 185 2.88 4.64 19.13
C LEU A 185 2.00 4.12 17.99
N TYR A 186 2.35 2.97 17.44
CA TYR A 186 1.61 2.39 16.33
C TYR A 186 0.11 2.29 16.65
N SER A 187 -0.74 2.86 15.78
CA SER A 187 -2.18 2.98 16.05
C SER A 187 -3.03 2.68 14.82
N ASN A 188 -3.85 1.61 14.90
CA ASN A 188 -4.90 1.34 13.92
C ASN A 188 -6.07 2.31 14.10
N LEU A 189 -6.40 2.67 15.36
CA LEU A 189 -7.37 3.72 15.67
C LEU A 189 -7.01 5.04 14.97
N GLY A 190 -5.73 5.44 15.05
CA GLY A 190 -5.26 6.67 14.41
C GLY A 190 -5.50 6.69 12.90
N PHE A 191 -5.22 5.58 12.21
CA PHE A 191 -5.47 5.47 10.77
C PHE A 191 -6.96 5.33 10.42
N GLY A 192 -7.78 4.72 11.28
CA GLY A 192 -9.23 4.74 11.11
C GLY A 192 -9.78 6.17 11.15
N LEU A 193 -9.35 6.96 12.15
CA LEU A 193 -9.72 8.38 12.26
C LEU A 193 -9.16 9.22 11.10
N LEU A 194 -7.95 8.89 10.61
CA LEU A 194 -7.40 9.52 9.40
C LEU A 194 -8.29 9.24 8.19
N GLY A 195 -8.70 7.99 7.98
CA GLY A 195 -9.63 7.62 6.90
C GLY A 195 -10.94 8.41 6.94
N ASP A 196 -11.53 8.57 8.12
CA ASP A 196 -12.72 9.41 8.33
C ASP A 196 -12.46 10.88 8.01
N ALA A 197 -11.31 11.42 8.41
CA ALA A 197 -10.94 12.79 8.12
C ALA A 197 -10.75 13.02 6.61
N LEU A 198 -10.14 12.08 5.90
CA LEU A 198 -9.96 12.11 4.44
C LEU A 198 -11.31 12.05 3.71
N ALA A 199 -12.19 11.14 4.13
CA ALA A 199 -13.56 11.03 3.61
C ALA A 199 -14.34 12.34 3.79
N LYS A 200 -14.25 12.95 4.97
CA LYS A 200 -14.88 14.23 5.27
C LYS A 200 -14.30 15.40 4.47
N ALA A 201 -12.98 15.45 4.29
CA ALA A 201 -12.30 16.47 3.49
C ALA A 201 -12.71 16.42 2.02
N ALA A 202 -12.83 15.22 1.46
CA ALA A 202 -13.21 14.98 0.08
C ALA A 202 -14.74 15.00 -0.16
N GLY A 203 -15.56 14.95 0.89
CA GLY A 203 -17.02 14.93 0.77
C GLY A 203 -17.62 13.63 0.23
N ALA A 204 -16.90 12.49 0.38
CA ALA A 204 -17.33 11.18 -0.07
C ALA A 204 -16.93 10.10 0.95
N ASP A 205 -17.42 8.86 0.80
CA ASP A 205 -16.95 7.74 1.61
C ASP A 205 -15.48 7.39 1.27
N TYR A 206 -14.77 6.77 2.24
CA TYR A 206 -13.34 6.51 2.09
C TYR A 206 -13.01 5.62 0.87
N SER A 207 -13.84 4.63 0.55
CA SER A 207 -13.60 3.76 -0.60
C SER A 207 -13.68 4.52 -1.91
N THR A 208 -14.63 5.45 -2.03
CA THR A 208 -14.75 6.36 -3.18
C THR A 208 -13.55 7.30 -3.26
N VAL A 209 -13.11 7.86 -2.14
CA VAL A 209 -11.90 8.73 -2.12
C VAL A 209 -10.66 7.94 -2.51
N LEU A 210 -10.47 6.74 -1.95
CA LEU A 210 -9.38 5.84 -2.32
C LEU A 210 -9.38 5.52 -3.83
N ALA A 211 -10.57 5.27 -4.40
CA ALA A 211 -10.72 5.01 -5.83
C ALA A 211 -10.28 6.22 -6.67
N ASN A 212 -10.75 7.40 -6.34
CA ASN A 212 -10.49 8.61 -7.12
C ASN A 212 -9.05 9.10 -7.00
N GLU A 213 -8.45 8.97 -5.83
CA GLU A 213 -7.12 9.52 -5.54
C GLU A 213 -5.98 8.54 -5.81
N VAL A 214 -6.23 7.22 -5.73
CA VAL A 214 -5.18 6.19 -5.80
C VAL A 214 -5.48 5.12 -6.83
N THR A 215 -6.58 4.32 -6.66
CA THR A 215 -6.69 3.09 -7.45
C THR A 215 -6.97 3.36 -8.92
N GLN A 216 -7.77 4.35 -9.28
CA GLN A 216 -8.00 4.75 -10.68
C GLN A 216 -6.76 5.44 -11.30
N PRO A 217 -6.11 6.43 -10.66
CA PRO A 217 -4.90 7.04 -11.20
C PRO A 217 -3.72 6.06 -11.38
N ALA A 218 -3.59 5.08 -10.51
CA ALA A 218 -2.57 4.03 -10.59
C ALA A 218 -2.96 2.84 -11.50
N GLY A 219 -4.20 2.80 -12.03
CA GLY A 219 -4.70 1.72 -12.88
C GLY A 219 -4.88 0.39 -12.16
N LEU A 220 -5.25 0.42 -10.87
CA LEU A 220 -5.47 -0.77 -10.05
C LEU A 220 -6.90 -1.28 -10.27
N VAL A 221 -7.04 -2.48 -10.81
CA VAL A 221 -8.34 -3.03 -11.21
C VAL A 221 -8.97 -3.96 -10.17
N ASP A 222 -8.16 -4.54 -9.30
CA ASP A 222 -8.56 -5.52 -8.30
C ASP A 222 -8.33 -5.05 -6.85
N THR A 223 -7.81 -3.83 -6.67
CA THR A 223 -7.55 -3.25 -5.35
C THR A 223 -8.82 -2.61 -4.79
N THR A 224 -9.33 -3.15 -3.69
CA THR A 224 -10.64 -2.75 -3.13
C THR A 224 -10.76 -3.05 -1.63
N ASN A 225 -11.70 -2.38 -0.95
CA ASN A 225 -12.08 -2.73 0.43
C ASN A 225 -13.16 -3.83 0.48
N VAL A 226 -13.93 -4.03 -0.59
CA VAL A 226 -15.02 -5.00 -0.64
C VAL A 226 -14.90 -5.83 -1.92
N LEU A 227 -14.72 -7.13 -1.76
CA LEU A 227 -14.61 -8.06 -2.90
C LEU A 227 -15.96 -8.32 -3.54
N ASN A 228 -16.02 -8.23 -4.87
CA ASN A 228 -17.11 -8.76 -5.66
C ASN A 228 -17.02 -10.29 -5.83
N ASP A 229 -18.04 -10.93 -6.43
CA ASP A 229 -18.07 -12.39 -6.52
C ASP A 229 -17.01 -12.99 -7.45
N ALA A 230 -16.55 -12.26 -8.47
CA ALA A 230 -15.43 -12.70 -9.30
C ALA A 230 -14.11 -12.63 -8.56
N GLN A 231 -13.92 -11.60 -7.73
CA GLN A 231 -12.73 -11.43 -6.89
C GLN A 231 -12.69 -12.48 -5.77
N LYS A 232 -13.83 -12.77 -5.11
CA LYS A 232 -13.91 -13.82 -4.08
C LYS A 232 -13.45 -15.20 -4.58
N LYS A 233 -13.69 -15.53 -5.85
CA LYS A 233 -13.24 -16.79 -6.45
C LYS A 233 -11.71 -16.90 -6.61
N ARG A 234 -11.02 -15.76 -6.62
CA ARG A 234 -9.55 -15.68 -6.73
C ARG A 234 -8.86 -15.43 -5.38
N LEU A 235 -9.65 -15.27 -4.30
CA LEU A 235 -9.11 -15.04 -2.97
C LEU A 235 -8.37 -16.28 -2.48
N MET A 236 -7.09 -16.12 -2.15
CA MET A 236 -6.30 -17.18 -1.53
C MET A 236 -6.78 -17.47 -0.12
N THR A 237 -6.57 -18.70 0.34
CA THR A 237 -6.82 -19.07 1.74
C THR A 237 -5.64 -18.65 2.61
N GLY A 238 -5.88 -17.71 3.49
CA GLY A 238 -4.92 -17.33 4.52
C GLY A 238 -4.98 -18.27 5.74
N LEU A 239 -3.86 -18.46 6.41
CA LEU A 239 -3.79 -19.26 7.64
C LEU A 239 -3.50 -18.39 8.87
N ASP A 240 -4.12 -18.71 9.97
CA ASP A 240 -3.83 -18.13 11.29
C ASP A 240 -2.43 -18.56 11.81
N PRO A 241 -1.94 -18.04 12.95
CA PRO A 241 -0.65 -18.43 13.50
C PRO A 241 -0.54 -19.93 13.82
N PHE A 242 -1.66 -20.61 14.06
CA PHE A 242 -1.71 -22.04 14.36
C PHE A 242 -1.82 -22.92 13.11
N GLY A 243 -1.85 -22.33 11.90
CA GLY A 243 -1.94 -23.05 10.63
C GLY A 243 -3.35 -23.47 10.26
N LYS A 244 -4.38 -22.93 10.90
CA LYS A 244 -5.78 -23.13 10.50
C LYS A 244 -6.22 -22.06 9.51
N PRO A 245 -7.15 -22.38 8.59
CA PRO A 245 -7.74 -21.37 7.72
C PRO A 245 -8.33 -20.21 8.54
N ASP A 246 -7.88 -19.00 8.25
CA ASP A 246 -8.44 -17.78 8.82
C ASP A 246 -9.77 -17.47 8.10
N PRO A 247 -10.86 -17.16 8.81
CA PRO A 247 -12.15 -16.84 8.18
C PRO A 247 -12.11 -15.58 7.33
N ASN A 248 -11.00 -14.84 7.36
CA ASN A 248 -10.84 -13.58 6.64
C ASN A 248 -12.03 -12.64 6.88
N ALA A 249 -12.41 -12.50 8.16
CA ALA A 249 -13.56 -11.71 8.57
C ALA A 249 -13.50 -10.28 8.01
N PRO A 250 -14.61 -9.72 7.49
CA PRO A 250 -14.63 -8.36 7.01
C PRO A 250 -14.36 -7.38 8.14
N VAL A 251 -13.57 -6.35 7.85
CA VAL A 251 -13.37 -5.24 8.77
C VAL A 251 -14.43 -4.16 8.53
N PRO A 252 -14.89 -3.44 9.57
CA PRO A 252 -15.81 -2.32 9.40
C PRO A 252 -15.17 -1.18 8.60
N ASP A 253 -15.99 -0.35 7.98
CA ASP A 253 -15.55 0.72 7.07
C ASP A 253 -14.60 1.73 7.73
N VAL A 254 -14.77 2.00 9.01
CA VAL A 254 -13.85 2.87 9.79
C VAL A 254 -12.42 2.31 9.85
N MET A 255 -12.22 1.03 9.61
CA MET A 255 -10.90 0.38 9.57
C MET A 255 -10.32 0.26 8.16
N TYR A 256 -11.01 0.67 7.10
CA TYR A 256 -10.53 0.52 5.72
C TYR A 256 -9.18 1.18 5.48
N ALA A 257 -8.97 2.37 6.02
CA ALA A 257 -7.69 3.08 5.92
C ALA A 257 -6.56 2.41 6.71
N SER A 258 -6.87 1.61 7.73
CA SER A 258 -5.87 0.97 8.58
C SER A 258 -5.45 -0.42 8.14
N ALA A 259 -6.38 -1.24 7.56
CA ALA A 259 -6.12 -2.66 7.25
C ALA A 259 -7.08 -3.30 6.24
N GLY A 260 -8.01 -2.55 5.63
CA GLY A 260 -9.18 -3.10 4.95
C GLY A 260 -9.03 -3.37 3.45
N ILE A 261 -7.81 -3.28 2.87
CA ILE A 261 -7.62 -3.40 1.42
C ILE A 261 -7.25 -4.84 1.03
N TYR A 262 -7.90 -5.32 -0.04
CA TYR A 262 -7.49 -6.49 -0.83
C TYR A 262 -6.83 -6.01 -2.11
N SER A 263 -5.88 -6.81 -2.63
CA SER A 263 -5.16 -6.50 -3.87
C SER A 263 -4.66 -7.78 -4.54
N THR A 264 -3.90 -7.63 -5.62
CA THR A 264 -3.21 -8.69 -6.37
C THR A 264 -1.74 -8.33 -6.57
N GLY A 265 -0.90 -9.30 -6.93
CA GLY A 265 0.49 -9.05 -7.30
C GLY A 265 0.62 -8.07 -8.47
N ALA A 266 -0.29 -8.17 -9.46
CA ALA A 266 -0.32 -7.27 -10.61
C ALA A 266 -0.65 -5.81 -10.18
N ASP A 267 -1.63 -5.62 -9.31
CA ASP A 267 -1.99 -4.27 -8.84
C ASP A 267 -0.91 -3.69 -7.92
N MET A 268 -0.29 -4.51 -7.05
CA MET A 268 0.82 -4.04 -6.23
C MET A 268 2.02 -3.60 -7.08
N ALA A 269 2.31 -4.30 -8.18
CA ALA A 269 3.33 -3.87 -9.13
C ALA A 269 2.97 -2.54 -9.82
N ARG A 270 1.70 -2.36 -10.24
CA ARG A 270 1.22 -1.07 -10.80
C ARG A 270 1.30 0.05 -9.79
N TRP A 271 0.91 -0.20 -8.53
CA TRP A 271 0.98 0.78 -7.45
C TRP A 271 2.45 1.21 -7.18
N MET A 272 3.38 0.25 -7.09
CA MET A 272 4.81 0.57 -6.96
C MET A 272 5.31 1.38 -8.16
N ARG A 273 4.94 1.01 -9.39
CA ARG A 273 5.27 1.78 -10.61
C ARG A 273 4.74 3.21 -10.53
N TRP A 274 3.49 3.39 -10.12
CA TRP A 274 2.85 4.70 -9.99
C TRP A 274 3.61 5.61 -9.00
N HIS A 275 4.10 5.06 -7.89
CA HIS A 275 4.97 5.77 -6.95
C HIS A 275 6.31 6.19 -7.58
N LEU A 276 6.96 5.25 -8.25
CA LEU A 276 8.27 5.48 -8.89
C LEU A 276 8.17 6.51 -10.01
N ASP A 277 7.14 6.42 -10.86
CA ASP A 277 6.85 7.38 -11.92
C ASP A 277 6.51 8.77 -11.36
N GLY A 278 5.73 8.82 -10.29
CA GLY A 278 5.40 10.07 -9.62
C GLY A 278 6.62 10.76 -9.01
N ALA A 279 7.53 10.00 -8.42
CA ALA A 279 8.80 10.49 -7.90
C ALA A 279 9.72 11.00 -9.02
N ARG A 280 9.86 10.24 -10.11
CA ARG A 280 10.64 10.67 -11.30
C ARG A 280 10.11 11.96 -11.91
N GLN A 281 8.79 12.14 -11.90
CA GLN A 281 8.12 13.34 -12.42
C GLN A 281 8.07 14.50 -11.41
N ALA A 282 8.66 14.32 -10.22
CA ALA A 282 8.65 15.30 -9.14
C ALA A 282 7.25 15.83 -8.79
N LYS A 283 6.23 14.97 -8.86
CA LYS A 283 4.87 15.36 -8.49
C LYS A 283 4.77 15.61 -6.99
N GLU A 284 4.12 16.70 -6.59
CA GLU A 284 4.06 17.16 -5.20
C GLU A 284 3.51 16.11 -4.23
N ALA A 285 2.47 15.36 -4.62
CA ALA A 285 1.92 14.31 -3.77
C ALA A 285 2.98 13.27 -3.36
N PHE A 286 3.83 12.81 -4.29
CA PHE A 286 4.87 11.83 -3.97
C PHE A 286 6.06 12.46 -3.23
N ALA A 287 6.34 13.75 -3.45
CA ALA A 287 7.32 14.47 -2.65
C ALA A 287 6.87 14.57 -1.19
N LEU A 288 5.58 14.77 -0.94
CA LEU A 288 5.00 14.76 0.42
C LEU A 288 5.01 13.35 1.03
N ASP A 289 4.66 12.32 0.24
CA ASP A 289 4.53 10.95 0.71
C ASP A 289 5.87 10.29 1.03
N HIS A 290 6.91 10.54 0.23
CA HIS A 290 8.19 9.84 0.33
C HIS A 290 9.20 10.48 1.30
N VAL A 291 8.85 11.56 1.97
CA VAL A 291 9.76 12.25 2.89
C VAL A 291 9.65 11.71 4.32
N MET A 292 10.76 11.71 5.05
CA MET A 292 10.74 11.43 6.49
C MET A 292 10.22 12.67 7.25
N TRP A 293 9.01 12.56 7.78
CA TRP A 293 8.34 13.63 8.53
C TRP A 293 8.70 13.65 10.01
N LEU A 294 9.04 12.50 10.57
CA LEU A 294 9.27 12.34 12.00
C LEU A 294 10.54 11.50 12.24
N PRO A 295 11.71 12.14 12.38
CA PRO A 295 12.94 11.44 12.79
C PRO A 295 12.80 10.85 14.20
N TYR A 296 13.39 9.67 14.41
CA TYR A 296 13.29 8.97 15.71
C TYR A 296 14.24 9.51 16.77
N ASP A 297 15.37 10.10 16.37
CA ASP A 297 16.41 10.63 17.28
C ASP A 297 15.93 11.78 18.19
N GLY A 298 14.86 12.48 17.76
CA GLY A 298 14.23 13.55 18.56
C GLY A 298 13.08 13.06 19.46
N LEU A 299 12.72 11.78 19.45
CA LEU A 299 11.56 11.27 20.18
C LEU A 299 11.92 10.75 21.58
N LYS A 300 10.94 10.86 22.49
CA LYS A 300 11.05 10.25 23.84
C LYS A 300 11.05 8.74 23.81
N SER A 301 10.28 8.14 22.89
CA SER A 301 10.23 6.70 22.67
C SER A 301 9.61 6.35 21.32
N VAL A 302 9.94 5.13 20.85
CA VAL A 302 9.40 4.53 19.62
C VAL A 302 8.80 3.19 20.01
N VAL A 303 7.47 3.04 19.83
CA VAL A 303 6.73 1.86 20.31
C VAL A 303 5.90 1.27 19.16
N GLY A 304 6.06 -0.05 18.97
CA GLY A 304 5.24 -0.84 18.05
C GLY A 304 5.48 -0.59 16.56
N THR A 305 6.54 0.13 16.20
CA THR A 305 7.01 0.21 14.82
C THR A 305 7.84 -1.03 14.47
N GLU A 306 7.79 -1.43 13.22
CA GLU A 306 8.07 -2.80 12.79
C GLU A 306 9.54 -3.07 12.42
N VAL A 307 10.42 -2.07 12.45
CA VAL A 307 11.81 -2.18 11.97
C VAL A 307 12.76 -1.64 13.03
N THR A 308 13.66 -2.48 13.51
CA THR A 308 14.60 -2.15 14.59
C THR A 308 15.68 -1.14 14.20
N ASP A 309 15.95 -0.96 12.90
CA ASP A 309 16.97 -0.08 12.33
C ASP A 309 16.40 1.06 11.49
N ALA A 310 15.15 1.43 11.73
CA ALA A 310 14.49 2.58 11.10
C ALA A 310 15.00 3.92 11.67
N ASP A 311 15.05 4.94 10.83
CA ASP A 311 15.47 6.29 11.21
C ASP A 311 14.28 7.21 11.51
N GLY A 312 13.08 6.88 11.03
CA GLY A 312 11.90 7.72 11.28
C GLY A 312 10.65 7.22 10.56
N MET A 313 9.62 8.06 10.61
CA MET A 313 8.34 7.85 9.92
C MET A 313 8.14 8.88 8.79
N GLY A 314 7.69 8.37 7.63
CA GLY A 314 6.98 9.13 6.63
C GLY A 314 5.47 9.08 6.86
N LEU A 315 4.67 9.41 5.85
CA LEU A 315 3.22 9.23 5.89
C LEU A 315 2.90 7.72 5.76
N GLY A 316 2.69 7.05 6.89
CA GLY A 316 2.47 5.59 6.94
C GLY A 316 3.72 4.73 6.69
N TRP A 317 4.77 5.29 6.13
CA TRP A 317 6.02 4.61 5.83
C TRP A 317 6.98 4.57 7.02
N VAL A 318 7.66 3.46 7.18
CA VAL A 318 8.87 3.35 8.00
C VAL A 318 10.06 3.69 7.12
N VAL A 319 10.84 4.70 7.50
CA VAL A 319 11.94 5.23 6.69
C VAL A 319 13.28 4.72 7.20
N THR A 320 14.08 4.15 6.31
CA THR A 320 15.48 3.80 6.56
C THR A 320 16.38 4.62 5.63
N LEU A 321 17.25 5.44 6.20
CA LEU A 321 18.18 6.28 5.45
C LEU A 321 19.31 5.46 4.82
N PRO A 322 19.93 5.96 3.73
CA PRO A 322 21.05 5.29 3.10
C PRO A 322 22.21 5.06 4.06
N ARG A 323 22.73 3.82 4.12
CA ARG A 323 23.90 3.47 4.93
C ARG A 323 24.59 2.21 4.38
N ASN A 324 25.90 2.11 4.50
CA ASN A 324 26.68 0.91 4.13
C ASN A 324 26.39 0.40 2.71
N GLY A 325 26.15 1.30 1.75
CA GLY A 325 25.81 0.96 0.37
C GLY A 325 24.33 0.59 0.12
N ALA A 326 23.50 0.47 1.18
CA ALA A 326 22.06 0.33 1.02
C ALA A 326 21.41 1.68 0.68
N PRO A 327 20.38 1.70 -0.19
CA PRO A 327 19.68 2.92 -0.58
C PRO A 327 18.72 3.41 0.51
N LEU A 328 18.07 4.57 0.27
CA LEU A 328 16.85 4.95 0.99
C LEU A 328 15.78 3.88 0.79
N LEU A 329 15.18 3.42 1.88
CA LEU A 329 14.05 2.49 1.84
C LEU A 329 12.84 3.07 2.57
N LEU A 330 11.70 3.00 1.92
CA LEU A 330 10.37 3.25 2.47
C LEU A 330 9.69 1.89 2.62
N GLY A 331 9.50 1.44 3.85
CA GLY A 331 8.98 0.09 4.13
C GLY A 331 7.62 0.14 4.82
N LYS A 332 6.74 -0.83 4.51
CA LYS A 332 5.50 -1.03 5.26
C LYS A 332 5.08 -2.49 5.24
N SER A 333 4.83 -3.01 6.42
CA SER A 333 4.35 -4.37 6.59
C SER A 333 2.87 -4.44 6.95
N GLY A 334 2.28 -5.60 6.76
CA GLY A 334 0.90 -5.90 7.12
C GLY A 334 0.72 -7.32 7.62
N GLY A 335 -0.23 -7.52 8.54
CA GLY A 335 -0.61 -8.84 9.05
C GLY A 335 -2.07 -8.83 9.46
N LEU A 336 -2.95 -9.56 8.74
CA LEU A 336 -4.38 -9.70 9.03
C LEU A 336 -5.02 -10.72 8.10
N GLY A 337 -6.06 -11.42 8.59
CA GLY A 337 -6.90 -12.29 7.77
C GLY A 337 -6.13 -13.46 7.17
N GLY A 338 -5.16 -13.99 7.90
CA GLY A 338 -4.32 -15.09 7.43
C GLY A 338 -3.20 -14.67 6.48
N PHE A 339 -2.96 -13.38 6.26
CA PHE A 339 -1.92 -12.89 5.34
C PHE A 339 -0.89 -12.04 6.07
N MET A 340 0.37 -12.16 5.65
CA MET A 340 1.45 -11.25 5.97
C MET A 340 2.01 -10.65 4.70
N SER A 341 2.15 -9.33 4.66
CA SER A 341 2.65 -8.58 3.50
C SER A 341 3.77 -7.65 3.90
N TYR A 342 4.65 -7.34 2.94
CA TYR A 342 5.68 -6.31 3.10
C TYR A 342 5.92 -5.62 1.76
N ALA A 343 5.82 -4.29 1.76
CA ALA A 343 6.16 -3.44 0.63
C ALA A 343 7.40 -2.62 0.95
N VAL A 344 8.32 -2.51 0.00
CA VAL A 344 9.50 -1.65 0.07
C VAL A 344 9.61 -0.85 -1.22
N LEU A 345 9.79 0.46 -1.09
CA LEU A 345 10.14 1.35 -2.20
C LEU A 345 11.51 1.98 -1.97
N SER A 346 12.26 2.12 -3.05
CA SER A 346 13.48 2.92 -3.12
C SER A 346 13.36 3.88 -4.32
N PRO A 347 12.65 5.04 -4.15
CA PRO A 347 12.35 5.94 -5.26
C PRO A 347 13.60 6.48 -5.97
N ASN A 348 14.68 6.70 -5.24
CA ASN A 348 15.96 7.16 -5.80
C ASN A 348 16.72 6.08 -6.59
N ARG A 349 16.26 4.83 -6.58
CA ARG A 349 16.81 3.69 -7.32
C ARG A 349 15.82 3.09 -8.32
N ASP A 350 14.66 3.72 -8.47
CA ASP A 350 13.59 3.25 -9.34
C ASP A 350 13.24 1.78 -9.09
N LEU A 351 13.10 1.42 -7.80
CA LEU A 351 12.93 0.05 -7.33
C LEU A 351 11.76 -0.05 -6.36
N GLY A 352 10.94 -1.07 -6.56
CA GLY A 352 9.89 -1.50 -5.63
C GLY A 352 9.88 -3.02 -5.48
N VAL A 353 9.68 -3.50 -4.25
CA VAL A 353 9.53 -4.93 -3.93
C VAL A 353 8.30 -5.11 -3.05
N PHE A 354 7.43 -6.03 -3.42
CA PHE A 354 6.29 -6.44 -2.62
C PHE A 354 6.28 -7.94 -2.43
N VAL A 355 5.98 -8.40 -1.22
CA VAL A 355 5.81 -9.81 -0.89
C VAL A 355 4.56 -10.00 -0.07
N VAL A 356 3.83 -11.09 -0.32
CA VAL A 356 2.76 -11.57 0.55
C VAL A 356 2.89 -13.07 0.78
N ALA A 357 2.70 -13.49 2.02
CA ALA A 357 2.63 -14.89 2.44
C ALA A 357 1.23 -15.18 2.99
N SER A 358 0.64 -16.32 2.65
CA SER A 358 -0.72 -16.72 3.03
C SER A 358 -0.78 -17.38 4.42
N ARG A 359 0.02 -16.88 5.37
CA ARG A 359 -0.03 -17.27 6.78
C ARG A 359 0.44 -16.14 7.68
N VAL A 360 -0.25 -15.90 8.78
CA VAL A 360 0.25 -15.03 9.84
C VAL A 360 1.25 -15.82 10.69
N ASN A 361 2.52 -15.40 10.65
CA ASN A 361 3.60 -15.99 11.44
C ASN A 361 4.55 -14.90 11.95
N PHE A 362 4.26 -14.36 13.13
CA PHE A 362 5.04 -13.25 13.69
C PHE A 362 6.50 -13.64 14.01
N ALA A 363 6.79 -14.92 14.26
CA ALA A 363 8.17 -15.37 14.46
C ALA A 363 9.02 -15.27 13.17
N MET A 364 8.39 -15.41 12.00
CA MET A 364 9.05 -15.32 10.69
C MET A 364 9.04 -13.92 10.11
N PHE A 365 8.33 -12.99 10.71
CA PHE A 365 8.14 -11.63 10.20
C PHE A 365 9.46 -10.89 9.99
N GLY A 366 10.35 -10.96 10.99
CA GLY A 366 11.68 -10.36 10.90
C GLY A 366 12.52 -10.93 9.74
N ASN A 367 12.43 -12.23 9.49
CA ASN A 367 13.16 -12.88 8.40
C ASN A 367 12.64 -12.42 7.01
N ILE A 368 11.33 -12.31 6.83
CA ILE A 368 10.74 -11.79 5.58
C ILE A 368 11.22 -10.35 5.34
N HIS A 369 11.19 -9.50 6.36
CA HIS A 369 11.68 -8.12 6.26
C HIS A 369 13.15 -8.06 5.87
N SER A 370 14.01 -8.85 6.54
CA SER A 370 15.45 -8.88 6.25
C SER A 370 15.70 -9.30 4.81
N GLN A 371 15.13 -10.42 4.37
CA GLN A 371 15.30 -10.95 3.02
C GLN A 371 14.82 -9.99 1.94
N VAL A 372 13.66 -9.36 2.13
CA VAL A 372 13.13 -8.37 1.17
C VAL A 372 14.02 -7.13 1.09
N ARG A 373 14.53 -6.66 2.21
CA ARG A 373 15.44 -5.50 2.26
C ARG A 373 16.83 -5.83 1.68
N GLU A 374 17.34 -7.03 1.90
CA GLU A 374 18.56 -7.54 1.28
C GLU A 374 18.41 -7.60 -0.23
N LEU A 375 17.31 -8.18 -0.73
CA LEU A 375 17.00 -8.19 -2.16
C LEU A 375 16.90 -6.77 -2.73
N ALA A 376 16.18 -5.86 -2.04
CA ALA A 376 16.09 -4.47 -2.47
C ALA A 376 17.45 -3.78 -2.51
N ALA A 377 18.33 -4.02 -1.54
CA ALA A 377 19.69 -3.48 -1.52
C ALA A 377 20.56 -4.07 -2.64
N GLU A 378 20.40 -5.34 -2.99
CA GLU A 378 21.09 -5.99 -4.09
C GLU A 378 20.64 -5.42 -5.44
N LEU A 379 19.32 -5.35 -5.69
CA LEU A 379 18.75 -4.86 -6.94
C LEU A 379 18.92 -3.36 -7.16
N ALA A 380 19.24 -2.60 -6.11
CA ALA A 380 19.49 -1.16 -6.16
C ALA A 380 20.94 -0.80 -6.53
N ARG A 381 21.83 -1.76 -6.66
CA ARG A 381 23.23 -1.56 -7.09
C ARG A 381 23.30 -1.36 -8.59
#